data_fd917e84e6861cb42fde13f4d377702e
#
_entry.id   fd917e84e6861cb42fde13f4d377702e
#
_cell.length_a   1.000
_cell.length_b   1.000
_cell.length_c   1.000
_cell.angle_alpha   90.00
_cell.angle_beta   90.00
_cell.angle_gamma   90.00
#
_symmetry.space_group_name_H-M   'P 1'
#
loop_
_entity.id
_entity.type
_entity.pdbx_description
1 polymer ?
#
loop_
_entity_poly.entity_id
_entity_poly.type
_entity_poly.pdbx_seq_one_letter_code
_entity_poly.pdbx_strand_id
1 'polypeptide(L)'
;MPETPDEMYRRVASALRMPPVDDWDTFPFGGEMRPRELRPPTALDPERSGADGVDCQSCLAPDDEYLWTDERWRLRAPARPSGLPAVVLLEARKHFAEPGDLPDELAGALGVMLARVERAVRSIDGVGRVHVCRWGDGSEHLHWWFMARPARFPQLIGSFAAIWDDVLPPTPDPIWQSNLDHVVEELRDARRAPGMFTDR
;
A
#
# COMPACT_ATOMS: atom_id res chain seq x y z
N MET A 1 4.17 -26.00 -20.69
CA MET A 1 5.11 -25.10 -20.00
C MET A 1 4.46 -23.72 -19.93
N PRO A 2 4.72 -22.94 -18.89
CA PRO A 2 4.22 -21.56 -18.84
C PRO A 2 4.81 -20.73 -20.00
N GLU A 3 4.05 -19.73 -20.42
CA GLU A 3 4.44 -18.79 -21.47
C GLU A 3 5.60 -17.90 -20.98
N THR A 4 6.61 -17.69 -21.82
CA THR A 4 7.69 -16.75 -21.54
C THR A 4 7.24 -15.29 -21.73
N PRO A 5 7.95 -14.29 -21.15
CA PRO A 5 7.64 -12.87 -21.35
C PRO A 5 7.60 -12.46 -22.83
N ASP A 6 8.52 -12.96 -23.65
CA ASP A 6 8.55 -12.68 -25.10
C ASP A 6 7.38 -13.31 -25.86
N GLU A 7 6.94 -14.48 -25.44
CA GLU A 7 5.75 -15.14 -26.02
C GLU A 7 4.50 -14.38 -25.66
N MET A 8 4.35 -13.96 -24.41
CA MET A 8 3.25 -13.12 -23.96
C MET A 8 3.23 -11.80 -24.74
N TYR A 9 4.35 -11.10 -24.84
CA TYR A 9 4.44 -9.85 -25.59
C TYR A 9 3.96 -10.02 -27.03
N ARG A 10 4.47 -11.03 -27.75
CA ARG A 10 4.07 -11.32 -29.14
C ARG A 10 2.57 -11.58 -29.28
N ARG A 11 1.97 -12.22 -28.29
CA ARG A 11 0.53 -12.53 -28.31
C ARG A 11 -0.34 -11.30 -28.06
N VAL A 12 0.07 -10.38 -27.17
CA VAL A 12 -0.84 -9.31 -26.69
C VAL A 12 -0.55 -7.93 -27.27
N ALA A 13 0.68 -7.62 -27.69
CA ALA A 13 1.10 -6.26 -28.05
C ALA A 13 0.22 -5.58 -29.12
N SER A 14 -0.25 -6.33 -30.11
CA SER A 14 -1.14 -5.83 -31.18
C SER A 14 -2.64 -6.02 -30.87
N ALA A 15 -2.98 -6.62 -29.74
CA ALA A 15 -4.34 -6.99 -29.38
C ALA A 15 -4.92 -6.16 -28.22
N LEU A 16 -4.20 -5.12 -27.78
CA LEU A 16 -4.65 -4.23 -26.71
C LEU A 16 -5.98 -3.56 -27.08
N ARG A 17 -6.90 -3.50 -26.15
CA ARG A 17 -8.21 -2.87 -26.32
C ARG A 17 -8.48 -1.93 -25.16
N MET A 18 -9.12 -0.79 -25.46
CA MET A 18 -9.70 0.04 -24.41
C MET A 18 -10.94 -0.66 -23.85
N PRO A 19 -11.02 -0.82 -22.52
CA PRO A 19 -12.31 -1.13 -21.88
C PRO A 19 -13.24 0.09 -21.97
N PRO A 20 -14.53 -0.05 -21.71
CA PRO A 20 -15.50 1.04 -21.78
C PRO A 20 -15.35 1.97 -20.55
N VAL A 21 -14.19 2.63 -20.44
CA VAL A 21 -13.84 3.47 -19.27
C VAL A 21 -14.74 4.68 -19.12
N ASP A 22 -15.37 5.15 -20.21
CA ASP A 22 -16.34 6.25 -20.16
C ASP A 22 -17.60 5.88 -19.35
N ASP A 23 -17.89 4.59 -19.21
CA ASP A 23 -18.99 4.06 -18.40
C ASP A 23 -18.56 3.78 -16.95
N TRP A 24 -17.29 4.00 -16.59
CA TRP A 24 -16.76 3.70 -15.28
C TRP A 24 -16.72 4.94 -14.38
N ASP A 25 -17.77 5.17 -13.61
CA ASP A 25 -17.83 6.24 -12.61
C ASP A 25 -16.67 6.24 -11.61
N THR A 26 -15.99 5.09 -11.49
CA THR A 26 -14.87 4.91 -10.58
C THR A 26 -13.54 5.39 -11.14
N PHE A 27 -13.43 5.59 -12.46
CA PHE A 27 -12.21 6.04 -13.10
C PHE A 27 -12.09 7.57 -13.06
N PRO A 28 -10.96 8.16 -12.59
CA PRO A 28 -10.88 9.59 -12.32
C PRO A 28 -10.63 10.48 -13.54
N PHE A 29 -10.45 9.90 -14.72
CA PHE A 29 -10.17 10.65 -15.94
C PHE A 29 -11.28 10.46 -16.95
N GLY A 30 -11.63 11.53 -17.68
CA GLY A 30 -12.57 11.51 -18.78
C GLY A 30 -11.93 11.94 -20.10
N GLY A 31 -12.68 11.81 -21.20
CA GLY A 31 -12.25 12.20 -22.53
C GLY A 31 -11.73 11.02 -23.37
N GLU A 32 -11.28 11.32 -24.59
CA GLU A 32 -10.79 10.30 -25.51
C GLU A 32 -9.45 9.71 -25.03
N MET A 33 -9.49 8.45 -24.59
CA MET A 33 -8.32 7.72 -24.13
C MET A 33 -7.97 6.61 -25.12
N ARG A 34 -6.67 6.30 -25.19
CA ARG A 34 -6.14 5.23 -26.03
C ARG A 34 -5.14 4.38 -25.24
N PRO A 35 -5.09 3.06 -25.46
CA PRO A 35 -4.02 2.25 -24.94
C PRO A 35 -2.68 2.79 -25.43
N ARG A 36 -1.70 2.86 -24.53
CA ARG A 36 -0.31 3.08 -24.94
C ARG A 36 0.24 1.81 -25.57
N GLU A 37 1.21 1.98 -26.45
CA GLU A 37 1.98 0.86 -26.97
C GLU A 37 2.67 0.12 -25.84
N LEU A 38 2.48 -1.19 -25.79
CA LEU A 38 3.25 -2.05 -24.88
C LEU A 38 4.67 -2.19 -25.44
N ARG A 39 5.65 -1.85 -24.63
CA ARG A 39 7.07 -2.00 -25.01
C ARG A 39 7.49 -3.48 -24.91
N PRO A 40 8.45 -3.90 -25.74
CA PRO A 40 9.06 -5.22 -25.57
C PRO A 40 9.63 -5.41 -24.17
N PRO A 41 9.66 -6.65 -23.65
CA PRO A 41 10.31 -6.93 -22.39
C PRO A 41 11.78 -6.56 -22.43
N THR A 42 12.27 -6.04 -21.32
CA THR A 42 13.69 -5.77 -21.11
C THR A 42 14.46 -7.08 -20.88
N ALA A 43 15.79 -7.04 -21.06
CA ALA A 43 16.61 -8.23 -20.82
C ALA A 43 16.63 -8.65 -19.34
N LEU A 44 16.51 -7.68 -18.44
CA LEU A 44 16.41 -7.87 -16.98
C LEU A 44 15.32 -6.97 -16.43
N ASP A 45 14.72 -7.35 -15.31
CA ASP A 45 13.83 -6.45 -14.58
C ASP A 45 14.60 -5.21 -14.10
N PRO A 46 13.92 -4.04 -14.00
CA PRO A 46 14.52 -2.86 -13.41
C PRO A 46 14.96 -3.13 -11.96
N GLU A 47 16.14 -2.62 -11.61
CA GLU A 47 16.64 -2.69 -10.25
C GLU A 47 15.74 -1.87 -9.30
N ARG A 48 15.41 -2.45 -8.15
CA ARG A 48 14.62 -1.77 -7.11
C ARG A 48 15.54 -1.01 -6.16
N SER A 49 15.05 0.10 -5.63
CA SER A 49 15.77 0.87 -4.61
C SER A 49 16.00 0.02 -3.36
N GLY A 50 17.23 0.01 -2.87
CA GLY A 50 17.63 -0.76 -1.69
C GLY A 50 17.79 -2.26 -1.95
N ALA A 51 18.08 -2.67 -3.20
CA ALA A 51 18.32 -4.06 -3.56
C ALA A 51 19.39 -4.69 -2.67
N ASP A 52 19.16 -5.93 -2.25
CA ASP A 52 20.03 -6.67 -1.32
C ASP A 52 20.34 -5.92 0.01
N GLY A 53 19.52 -4.92 0.37
CA GLY A 53 19.73 -4.07 1.55
C GLY A 53 20.78 -2.98 1.37
N VAL A 54 21.41 -2.86 0.21
CA VAL A 54 22.42 -1.85 -0.07
C VAL A 54 21.74 -0.48 -0.22
N ASP A 55 22.20 0.51 0.54
CA ASP A 55 21.62 1.87 0.59
C ASP A 55 20.10 1.89 0.81
N CYS A 56 19.55 0.86 1.45
CA CYS A 56 18.13 0.75 1.75
C CYS A 56 17.70 1.83 2.75
N GLN A 57 16.91 2.79 2.29
CA GLN A 57 16.43 3.90 3.11
C GLN A 57 15.66 3.44 4.36
N SER A 58 14.82 2.41 4.22
CA SER A 58 14.09 1.86 5.37
C SER A 58 15.01 1.20 6.40
N CYS A 59 16.13 0.59 5.97
CA CYS A 59 17.12 0.00 6.89
C CYS A 59 17.96 1.08 7.60
N LEU A 60 18.25 2.18 6.92
CA LEU A 60 19.08 3.28 7.42
C LEU A 60 18.30 4.26 8.31
N ALA A 61 16.97 4.37 8.09
CA ALA A 61 16.13 5.29 8.81
C ALA A 61 16.05 4.92 10.31
N PRO A 62 16.28 5.88 11.22
CA PRO A 62 16.13 5.68 12.66
C PRO A 62 14.65 5.59 13.06
N ASP A 63 14.38 5.04 14.25
CA ASP A 63 13.01 4.77 14.73
C ASP A 63 12.15 6.04 14.94
N ASP A 64 12.75 7.18 15.16
CA ASP A 64 12.07 8.47 15.35
C ASP A 64 11.52 9.08 14.04
N GLU A 65 11.90 8.55 12.88
CA GLU A 65 11.29 8.88 11.61
C GLU A 65 9.98 8.10 11.34
N TYR A 66 9.64 7.15 12.21
CA TYR A 66 8.43 6.34 12.10
C TYR A 66 7.34 6.80 13.05
N LEU A 67 6.09 6.70 12.64
CA LEU A 67 4.92 6.99 13.48
C LEU A 67 4.82 6.03 14.66
N TRP A 68 5.16 4.77 14.42
CA TRP A 68 5.09 3.70 15.39
C TRP A 68 6.07 2.58 15.04
N THR A 69 6.65 1.95 16.07
CA THR A 69 7.59 0.84 15.91
C THR A 69 7.38 -0.23 16.98
N ASP A 70 7.72 -1.48 16.65
CA ASP A 70 7.93 -2.56 17.62
C ASP A 70 9.19 -3.37 17.28
N GLU A 71 9.35 -4.53 17.86
CA GLU A 71 10.52 -5.39 17.65
C GLU A 71 10.62 -5.95 16.22
N ARG A 72 9.49 -6.00 15.48
CA ARG A 72 9.35 -6.66 14.19
C ARG A 72 8.93 -5.72 13.08
N TRP A 73 8.16 -4.66 13.41
CA TRP A 73 7.47 -3.82 12.45
C TRP A 73 7.68 -2.34 12.70
N ARG A 74 7.53 -1.57 11.66
CA ARG A 74 7.55 -0.11 11.67
C ARG A 74 6.37 0.41 10.85
N LEU A 75 5.78 1.52 11.27
CA LEU A 75 4.70 2.20 10.55
C LEU A 75 5.13 3.62 10.23
N ARG A 76 4.99 4.03 8.97
CA ARG A 76 5.26 5.40 8.54
C ARG A 76 4.14 5.93 7.65
N ALA A 77 4.08 7.24 7.47
CA ALA A 77 3.27 7.90 6.45
C ALA A 77 4.12 8.27 5.23
N PRO A 78 3.51 8.53 4.07
CA PRO A 78 4.17 9.20 2.96
C PRO A 78 4.75 10.56 3.39
N ALA A 79 5.79 11.02 2.69
CA ALA A 79 6.46 12.29 3.01
C ALA A 79 5.56 13.53 2.83
N ARG A 80 4.43 13.40 2.14
CA ARG A 80 3.43 14.44 1.94
C ARG A 80 2.05 13.90 2.27
N PRO A 81 1.13 14.75 2.79
CA PRO A 81 -0.24 14.35 2.97
C PRO A 81 -0.88 13.84 1.69
N SER A 82 -1.60 12.73 1.79
CA SER A 82 -2.43 12.15 0.74
C SER A 82 -3.74 12.94 0.61
N GLY A 83 -4.43 12.80 -0.51
CA GLY A 83 -5.80 13.26 -0.68
C GLY A 83 -6.84 12.41 0.06
N LEU A 84 -6.45 11.22 0.53
CA LEU A 84 -7.27 10.35 1.37
C LEU A 84 -7.13 10.71 2.86
N PRO A 85 -8.09 10.32 3.73
CA PRO A 85 -8.03 10.60 5.17
C PRO A 85 -6.74 10.14 5.86
N ALA A 86 -6.21 9.00 5.48
CA ALA A 86 -4.91 8.49 5.89
C ALA A 86 -4.35 7.51 4.86
N VAL A 87 -3.05 7.58 4.66
CA VAL A 87 -2.25 6.55 3.99
C VAL A 87 -1.06 6.24 4.88
N VAL A 88 -0.86 4.97 5.21
CA VAL A 88 0.28 4.53 6.00
C VAL A 88 0.91 3.29 5.39
N LEU A 89 2.20 3.11 5.64
CA LEU A 89 2.99 1.96 5.20
C LEU A 89 3.46 1.19 6.42
N LEU A 90 3.15 -0.11 6.43
CA LEU A 90 3.73 -1.07 7.38
C LEU A 90 4.96 -1.68 6.74
N GLU A 91 6.10 -1.58 7.40
CA GLU A 91 7.37 -2.13 6.95
C GLU A 91 7.88 -3.18 7.94
N ALA A 92 8.56 -4.20 7.44
CA ALA A 92 9.35 -5.08 8.29
C ALA A 92 10.56 -4.31 8.84
N ARG A 93 10.93 -4.51 10.11
CA ARG A 93 12.11 -3.86 10.69
C ARG A 93 13.41 -4.36 10.07
N LYS A 94 13.49 -5.64 9.75
CA LYS A 94 14.61 -6.24 9.03
C LYS A 94 14.35 -6.18 7.53
N HIS A 95 15.43 -6.13 6.78
CA HIS A 95 15.34 -6.19 5.32
C HIS A 95 14.84 -7.57 4.87
N PHE A 96 13.77 -7.56 4.11
CA PHE A 96 13.24 -8.65 3.31
C PHE A 96 12.76 -8.06 1.98
N ALA A 97 12.94 -8.77 0.90
CA ALA A 97 12.50 -8.31 -0.42
C ALA A 97 11.03 -8.67 -0.66
N GLU A 98 10.67 -9.91 -0.34
CA GLU A 98 9.36 -10.48 -0.65
C GLU A 98 8.69 -11.11 0.58
N PRO A 99 7.36 -11.26 0.59
CA PRO A 99 6.67 -11.99 1.65
C PRO A 99 7.14 -13.43 1.84
N GLY A 100 7.58 -14.06 0.74
CA GLY A 100 8.10 -15.43 0.75
C GLY A 100 9.46 -15.58 1.44
N ASP A 101 10.17 -14.48 1.69
CA ASP A 101 11.47 -14.47 2.38
C ASP A 101 11.32 -14.40 3.91
N LEU A 102 10.09 -14.18 4.39
CA LEU A 102 9.83 -14.10 5.83
C LEU A 102 9.95 -15.48 6.47
N PRO A 103 10.65 -15.58 7.62
CA PRO A 103 10.55 -16.78 8.44
C PRO A 103 9.09 -17.06 8.85
N ASP A 104 8.71 -18.34 8.96
CA ASP A 104 7.33 -18.76 9.25
C ASP A 104 6.69 -18.03 10.45
N GLU A 105 7.46 -17.83 11.52
CA GLU A 105 6.99 -17.09 12.69
C GLU A 105 6.61 -15.63 12.36
N LEU A 106 7.42 -14.96 11.55
CA LEU A 106 7.19 -13.57 11.15
C LEU A 106 6.07 -13.48 10.12
N ALA A 107 6.00 -14.44 9.19
CA ALA A 107 4.93 -14.58 8.23
C ALA A 107 3.58 -14.80 8.95
N GLY A 108 3.54 -15.64 9.98
CA GLY A 108 2.36 -15.82 10.82
C GLY A 108 1.95 -14.55 11.59
N ALA A 109 2.93 -13.81 12.12
CA ALA A 109 2.68 -12.54 12.83
C ALA A 109 2.20 -11.43 11.89
N LEU A 110 2.55 -11.48 10.60
CA LEU A 110 2.14 -10.49 9.60
C LEU A 110 0.62 -10.36 9.50
N GLY A 111 -0.11 -11.46 9.41
CA GLY A 111 -1.58 -11.43 9.31
C GLY A 111 -2.24 -10.71 10.49
N VAL A 112 -1.72 -10.94 11.70
CA VAL A 112 -2.17 -10.24 12.90
C VAL A 112 -1.88 -8.74 12.81
N MET A 113 -0.69 -8.38 12.33
CA MET A 113 -0.27 -6.99 12.23
C MET A 113 -1.06 -6.25 11.15
N LEU A 114 -1.28 -6.85 9.98
CA LEU A 114 -2.14 -6.29 8.93
C LEU A 114 -3.55 -5.98 9.47
N ALA A 115 -4.15 -6.92 10.22
CA ALA A 115 -5.46 -6.72 10.83
C ALA A 115 -5.47 -5.63 11.91
N ARG A 116 -4.38 -5.45 12.66
CA ARG A 116 -4.25 -4.38 13.66
C ARG A 116 -4.18 -3.01 13.01
N VAL A 117 -3.31 -2.85 12.01
CA VAL A 117 -3.20 -1.58 11.27
C VAL A 117 -4.49 -1.24 10.54
N GLU A 118 -5.13 -2.24 9.90
CA GLU A 118 -6.43 -2.05 9.23
C GLU A 118 -7.48 -1.52 10.20
N ARG A 119 -7.61 -2.12 11.38
CA ARG A 119 -8.57 -1.67 12.41
C ARG A 119 -8.27 -0.25 12.89
N ALA A 120 -7.00 0.06 13.14
CA ALA A 120 -6.58 1.39 13.57
C ALA A 120 -6.89 2.46 12.53
N VAL A 121 -6.61 2.20 11.26
CA VAL A 121 -6.94 3.12 10.17
C VAL A 121 -8.46 3.22 9.96
N ARG A 122 -9.18 2.11 10.07
CA ARG A 122 -10.63 2.06 9.88
C ARG A 122 -11.40 2.75 11.00
N SER A 123 -10.83 2.89 12.20
CA SER A 123 -11.47 3.57 13.33
C SER A 123 -11.44 5.10 13.22
N ILE A 124 -10.72 5.68 12.26
CA ILE A 124 -10.79 7.11 11.96
C ILE A 124 -12.23 7.47 11.55
N ASP A 125 -12.79 8.49 12.18
CA ASP A 125 -14.13 8.99 11.84
C ASP A 125 -14.26 9.33 10.35
N GLY A 126 -15.33 8.86 9.73
CA GLY A 126 -15.61 9.08 8.31
C GLY A 126 -14.89 8.13 7.36
N VAL A 127 -14.08 7.18 7.85
CA VAL A 127 -13.50 6.11 7.02
C VAL A 127 -14.51 4.99 6.81
N GLY A 128 -14.79 4.65 5.55
CA GLY A 128 -15.73 3.58 5.19
C GLY A 128 -15.07 2.23 4.92
N ARG A 129 -13.84 2.23 4.44
CA ARG A 129 -13.05 1.03 4.13
C ARG A 129 -11.55 1.37 4.20
N VAL A 130 -10.74 0.33 4.36
CA VAL A 130 -9.28 0.44 4.20
C VAL A 130 -8.84 -0.54 3.12
N HIS A 131 -8.16 -0.02 2.12
CA HIS A 131 -7.50 -0.87 1.12
C HIS A 131 -6.12 -1.24 1.64
N VAL A 132 -5.87 -2.54 1.71
CA VAL A 132 -4.56 -3.09 2.09
C VAL A 132 -3.97 -3.73 0.86
N CYS A 133 -2.84 -3.22 0.41
CA CYS A 133 -2.20 -3.67 -0.81
C CYS A 133 -0.68 -3.66 -0.70
N ARG A 134 -0.03 -4.39 -1.59
CA ARG A 134 1.42 -4.40 -1.73
C ARG A 134 1.81 -4.12 -3.17
N TRP A 135 2.62 -3.08 -3.35
CA TRP A 135 3.31 -2.80 -4.60
C TRP A 135 4.80 -2.81 -4.30
N GLY A 136 5.55 -3.71 -4.90
CA GLY A 136 6.96 -3.95 -4.59
C GLY A 136 7.93 -3.56 -5.71
N ASP A 137 7.48 -2.76 -6.69
CA ASP A 137 8.27 -2.48 -7.88
C ASP A 137 9.31 -1.36 -7.69
N GLY A 138 9.07 -0.45 -6.73
CA GLY A 138 9.94 0.70 -6.50
C GLY A 138 11.02 0.48 -5.44
N SER A 139 10.65 -0.13 -4.31
CA SER A 139 11.55 -0.43 -3.20
C SER A 139 11.56 -1.93 -2.90
N GLU A 140 12.76 -2.47 -2.71
CA GLU A 140 12.91 -3.87 -2.33
C GLU A 140 12.57 -4.15 -0.87
N HIS A 141 12.63 -3.15 0.01
CA HIS A 141 12.26 -3.33 1.41
C HIS A 141 10.77 -3.65 1.55
N LEU A 142 10.46 -4.77 2.19
CA LEU A 142 9.11 -5.32 2.31
C LEU A 142 8.17 -4.38 3.06
N HIS A 143 7.09 -3.96 2.38
CA HIS A 143 6.11 -3.04 2.92
C HIS A 143 4.70 -3.31 2.40
N TRP A 144 3.68 -2.85 3.15
CA TRP A 144 2.25 -2.86 2.80
C TRP A 144 1.67 -1.49 2.92
N TRP A 145 0.82 -1.11 1.98
CA TRP A 145 0.06 0.12 1.96
C TRP A 145 -1.30 -0.08 2.60
N PHE A 146 -1.71 0.89 3.41
CA PHE A 146 -3.05 1.01 3.97
C PHE A 146 -3.61 2.35 3.55
N MET A 147 -4.66 2.35 2.73
CA MET A 147 -5.27 3.55 2.19
C MET A 147 -6.69 3.68 2.72
N ALA A 148 -6.95 4.73 3.50
CA ALA A 148 -8.25 5.00 4.09
C ALA A 148 -9.21 5.57 3.03
N ARG A 149 -10.20 4.79 2.61
CA ARG A 149 -11.26 5.29 1.74
C ARG A 149 -12.34 5.98 2.58
N PRO A 150 -12.65 7.28 2.33
CA PRO A 150 -13.73 7.95 3.03
C PRO A 150 -15.08 7.27 2.77
N ALA A 151 -15.95 7.28 3.77
CA ALA A 151 -17.29 6.74 3.65
C ALA A 151 -18.11 7.52 2.63
N ARG A 152 -19.05 6.84 1.97
CA ARG A 152 -20.00 7.45 1.03
C ARG A 152 -19.40 7.99 -0.28
N PHE A 153 -18.15 7.66 -0.59
CA PHE A 153 -17.52 7.92 -1.89
C PHE A 153 -17.42 6.62 -2.70
N PRO A 154 -18.45 6.26 -3.48
CA PRO A 154 -18.48 4.99 -4.22
C PRO A 154 -17.45 4.94 -5.36
N GLN A 155 -16.93 6.08 -5.79
CA GLN A 155 -15.94 6.18 -6.86
C GLN A 155 -14.52 5.76 -6.42
N LEU A 156 -14.18 5.94 -5.13
CA LEU A 156 -12.86 5.63 -4.59
C LEU A 156 -12.74 4.16 -4.17
N ILE A 157 -12.94 3.23 -5.10
CA ILE A 157 -12.96 1.79 -4.84
C ILE A 157 -11.80 1.05 -5.49
N GLY A 158 -11.39 -0.06 -4.88
CA GLY A 158 -10.37 -0.95 -5.42
C GLY A 158 -9.06 -0.22 -5.72
N SER A 159 -8.41 -0.59 -6.82
CA SER A 159 -7.17 0.03 -7.29
C SER A 159 -7.33 1.48 -7.74
N PHE A 160 -8.55 1.92 -8.06
CA PHE A 160 -8.82 3.30 -8.44
C PHE A 160 -8.62 4.28 -7.27
N ALA A 161 -8.74 3.83 -6.02
CA ALA A 161 -8.48 4.68 -4.86
C ALA A 161 -7.06 5.28 -4.89
N ALA A 162 -6.06 4.51 -5.33
CA ALA A 162 -4.69 4.99 -5.48
C ALA A 162 -4.55 6.02 -6.62
N ILE A 163 -5.26 5.81 -7.74
CA ILE A 163 -5.25 6.76 -8.86
C ILE A 163 -5.99 8.06 -8.47
N TRP A 164 -7.09 7.93 -7.72
CA TRP A 164 -7.80 9.09 -7.18
C TRP A 164 -6.95 9.89 -6.21
N ASP A 165 -6.09 9.25 -5.42
CA ASP A 165 -5.19 9.93 -4.49
C ASP A 165 -4.24 10.91 -5.21
N ASP A 166 -3.77 10.55 -6.42
CA ASP A 166 -2.95 11.43 -7.26
C ASP A 166 -3.72 12.64 -7.82
N VAL A 167 -5.05 12.59 -7.84
CA VAL A 167 -5.92 13.64 -8.42
C VAL A 167 -6.53 14.52 -7.33
N LEU A 168 -6.78 13.97 -6.15
CA LEU A 168 -7.37 14.70 -5.04
C LEU A 168 -6.39 15.75 -4.48
N PRO A 169 -6.89 16.91 -4.03
CA PRO A 169 -6.05 17.82 -3.27
C PRO A 169 -5.60 17.16 -1.95
N PRO A 170 -4.40 17.46 -1.45
CA PRO A 170 -3.90 16.87 -0.21
C PRO A 170 -4.81 17.23 0.97
N THR A 171 -4.98 16.28 1.87
CA THR A 171 -5.65 16.51 3.16
C THR A 171 -4.91 17.60 3.93
N PRO A 172 -5.59 18.62 4.49
CA PRO A 172 -4.94 19.68 5.26
C PRO A 172 -4.10 19.13 6.41
N ASP A 173 -2.89 19.65 6.59
CA ASP A 173 -1.93 19.16 7.58
C ASP A 173 -2.49 18.89 8.98
N PRO A 174 -3.31 19.78 9.59
CA PRO A 174 -3.86 19.51 10.93
C PRO A 174 -4.77 18.28 10.97
N ILE A 175 -5.55 18.07 9.92
CA ILE A 175 -6.46 16.91 9.80
C ILE A 175 -5.64 15.64 9.56
N TRP A 176 -4.68 15.73 8.64
CA TRP A 176 -3.75 14.63 8.35
C TRP A 176 -3.02 14.16 9.60
N GLN A 177 -2.41 15.09 10.32
CA GLN A 177 -1.68 14.76 11.54
C GLN A 177 -2.60 14.16 12.63
N SER A 178 -3.78 14.75 12.84
CA SER A 178 -4.76 14.21 13.79
C SER A 178 -5.18 12.78 13.45
N ASN A 179 -5.35 12.45 12.18
CA ASN A 179 -5.70 11.10 11.73
C ASN A 179 -4.53 10.13 11.97
N LEU A 180 -3.29 10.55 11.70
CA LEU A 180 -2.11 9.72 11.97
C LEU A 180 -1.91 9.48 13.46
N ASP A 181 -2.08 10.51 14.31
CA ASP A 181 -2.00 10.40 15.76
C ASP A 181 -3.03 9.40 16.30
N HIS A 182 -4.27 9.45 15.79
CA HIS A 182 -5.31 8.48 16.12
C HIS A 182 -4.89 7.04 15.79
N VAL A 183 -4.33 6.80 14.59
CA VAL A 183 -3.83 5.46 14.22
C VAL A 183 -2.76 4.97 15.18
N VAL A 184 -1.84 5.86 15.61
CA VAL A 184 -0.77 5.53 16.55
C VAL A 184 -1.33 5.18 17.92
N GLU A 185 -2.31 5.93 18.43
CA GLU A 185 -2.98 5.67 19.72
C GLU A 185 -3.65 4.29 19.72
N GLU A 186 -4.44 3.98 18.68
CA GLU A 186 -5.11 2.70 18.51
C GLU A 186 -4.11 1.51 18.50
N LEU A 187 -2.97 1.67 17.84
CA LEU A 187 -1.93 0.64 17.81
C LEU A 187 -1.23 0.46 19.16
N ARG A 188 -1.10 1.53 19.94
CA ARG A 188 -0.53 1.47 21.31
C ARG A 188 -1.49 0.78 22.28
N ASP A 189 -2.79 1.06 22.17
CA ASP A 189 -3.81 0.47 23.04
C ASP A 189 -4.04 -1.01 22.72
N ALA A 190 -4.00 -1.40 21.44
CA ALA A 190 -4.06 -2.79 21.02
C ALA A 190 -2.91 -3.66 21.56
N ARG A 191 -1.78 -3.07 21.96
CA ARG A 191 -0.69 -3.76 22.66
C ARG A 191 -1.01 -4.02 24.13
N ARG A 192 -1.83 -3.18 24.76
CA ARG A 192 -2.18 -3.27 26.21
C ARG A 192 -3.34 -4.22 26.46
N ALA A 193 -4.18 -4.46 25.46
CA ALA A 193 -5.28 -5.41 25.57
C ALA A 193 -4.76 -6.86 25.46
N PRO A 194 -4.90 -7.71 26.52
CA PRO A 194 -4.62 -9.13 26.40
C PRO A 194 -5.51 -9.71 25.33
N GLY A 195 -4.95 -10.56 24.45
CA GLY A 195 -5.62 -11.15 23.32
C GLY A 195 -6.96 -11.79 23.67
N MET A 196 -8.03 -11.09 23.39
CA MET A 196 -9.38 -11.59 23.59
C MET A 196 -9.81 -12.32 22.30
N PHE A 197 -9.28 -13.52 22.09
CA PHE A 197 -9.99 -14.53 21.32
C PHE A 197 -11.00 -15.18 22.28
N THR A 198 -12.20 -14.64 22.35
CA THR A 198 -13.33 -15.41 22.83
C THR A 198 -13.88 -16.17 21.62
N ASP A 199 -13.70 -17.48 21.63
CA ASP A 199 -14.44 -18.40 20.75
C ASP A 199 -15.93 -18.06 20.80
N ARG A 200 -16.50 -17.74 19.63
CA ARG A 200 -17.94 -17.82 19.37
C ARG A 200 -18.17 -18.62 18.11
#